data_277c85ddd7014843594501571a4de07d
#
_entry.id   277c85ddd7014843594501571a4de07d
#
_cell.length_a   1.000
_cell.length_b   1.000
_cell.length_c   1.000
_cell.angle_alpha   90.00
_cell.angle_beta   90.00
_cell.angle_gamma   90.00
#
_symmetry.space_group_name_H-M   'P 1'
#
loop_
_entity.id
_entity.type
_entity.pdbx_description
1 polymer ?
#
loop_
_entity_poly.entity_id
_entity_poly.type
_entity_poly.pdbx_seq_one_letter_code
_entity_poly.pdbx_strand_id
1 'polypeptide(L)'
;MKVAIVGAGIAGLSLAWALNKRGVAVSLFDQGAIPNPVSSSVDDHRITRHTYGSLTGYGDLMPHAFAAYDRLWADLGVTHYLPTGMAYIARTDVDWHGAAAEELDRLKISHRALSLGEIAERLPMIRQEGIVSAFEAGGAGMLFAGRIVADLARWLEEHLVELHPHSRVEQVDPDAGYLIANGVRHDADVVVIAAGAWLQELHPAAAGRIVPSRQTLLYLKPPAAFANAWANAPVIVDQGSGHGAYILPPRNGTRLKIGDHTFTRIGTGGDDRIATAADIAPVRTAAEGILAQFGDYETLETKVCYYTVTDDERFVVEPIGGAGWVLSACSGHGFKLGPVIASGLADAIVGARPAGEIPAWAAARG
;
A
#
# COMPACT_ATOMS: atom_id res chain seq x y z
N MET A 1 12.39 3.79 -27.28
CA MET A 1 12.14 2.65 -26.37
C MET A 1 10.66 2.65 -26.00
N LYS A 2 10.02 1.50 -26.09
CA LYS A 2 8.62 1.26 -25.71
C LYS A 2 8.58 0.27 -24.55
N VAL A 3 7.82 0.59 -23.50
CA VAL A 3 7.62 -0.27 -22.32
C VAL A 3 6.15 -0.66 -22.22
N ALA A 4 5.88 -1.95 -22.09
CA ALA A 4 4.55 -2.48 -21.82
C ALA A 4 4.44 -2.85 -20.33
N ILE A 5 3.41 -2.35 -19.65
CA ILE A 5 3.18 -2.59 -18.22
C ILE A 5 1.87 -3.34 -18.03
N VAL A 6 1.89 -4.41 -17.25
CA VAL A 6 0.71 -5.23 -16.92
C VAL A 6 0.27 -4.95 -15.50
N GLY A 7 -0.93 -4.36 -15.35
CA GLY A 7 -1.54 -3.97 -14.08
C GLY A 7 -1.49 -2.47 -13.81
N ALA A 8 -2.67 -1.84 -13.75
CA ALA A 8 -2.85 -0.41 -13.49
C ALA A 8 -3.19 -0.11 -12.00
N GLY A 9 -2.55 -0.83 -11.07
CA GLY A 9 -2.50 -0.47 -9.66
C GLY A 9 -1.48 0.65 -9.41
N ILE A 10 -1.30 1.04 -8.14
CA ILE A 10 -0.36 2.11 -7.76
C ILE A 10 1.07 1.86 -8.30
N ALA A 11 1.52 0.60 -8.33
CA ALA A 11 2.85 0.26 -8.83
C ALA A 11 2.98 0.52 -10.34
N GLY A 12 2.04 -0.01 -11.15
CA GLY A 12 2.08 0.17 -12.60
C GLY A 12 1.80 1.60 -13.03
N LEU A 13 0.83 2.28 -12.43
CA LEU A 13 0.54 3.69 -12.71
C LEU A 13 1.74 4.59 -12.36
N SER A 14 2.38 4.36 -11.19
CA SER A 14 3.58 5.12 -10.80
C SER A 14 4.76 4.85 -11.73
N LEU A 15 4.90 3.61 -12.22
CA LEU A 15 5.95 3.28 -13.18
C LEU A 15 5.70 3.95 -14.54
N ALA A 16 4.45 3.93 -15.01
CA ALA A 16 4.06 4.61 -16.24
C ALA A 16 4.35 6.12 -16.15
N TRP A 17 4.00 6.76 -15.03
CA TRP A 17 4.35 8.15 -14.74
C TRP A 17 5.86 8.39 -14.78
N ALA A 18 6.61 7.57 -14.05
CA ALA A 18 8.07 7.75 -13.96
C ALA A 18 8.78 7.55 -15.31
N LEU A 19 8.32 6.61 -16.15
CA LEU A 19 8.84 6.37 -17.48
C LEU A 19 8.45 7.48 -18.46
N ASN A 20 7.19 7.93 -18.44
CA ASN A 20 6.73 9.04 -19.28
C ASN A 20 7.55 10.32 -19.00
N LYS A 21 7.83 10.64 -17.74
CA LYS A 21 8.72 11.76 -17.34
C LYS A 21 10.16 11.63 -17.87
N ARG A 22 10.58 10.44 -18.29
CA ARG A 22 11.87 10.15 -18.91
C ARG A 22 11.80 10.04 -20.43
N GLY A 23 10.65 10.40 -21.04
CA GLY A 23 10.44 10.38 -22.48
C GLY A 23 10.30 8.98 -23.08
N VAL A 24 9.93 7.99 -22.27
CA VAL A 24 9.69 6.61 -22.70
C VAL A 24 8.24 6.45 -23.15
N ALA A 25 8.02 5.82 -24.28
CA ALA A 25 6.67 5.44 -24.72
C ALA A 25 6.16 4.28 -23.87
N VAL A 26 4.96 4.41 -23.30
CA VAL A 26 4.38 3.43 -22.38
C VAL A 26 3.00 3.00 -22.87
N SER A 27 2.76 1.68 -22.84
CA SER A 27 1.43 1.07 -22.96
C SER A 27 1.11 0.34 -21.64
N LEU A 28 -0.01 0.67 -21.01
CA LEU A 28 -0.41 0.14 -19.70
C LEU A 28 -1.71 -0.66 -19.83
N PHE A 29 -1.68 -1.94 -19.47
CA PHE A 29 -2.78 -2.88 -19.63
C PHE A 29 -3.40 -3.23 -18.27
N ASP A 30 -4.73 -3.24 -18.19
CA ASP A 30 -5.47 -3.78 -17.05
C ASP A 30 -6.70 -4.57 -17.51
N GLN A 31 -6.98 -5.67 -16.82
CA GLN A 31 -8.13 -6.52 -17.16
C GLN A 31 -9.49 -5.88 -16.85
N GLY A 32 -9.52 -4.86 -16.00
CA GLY A 32 -10.71 -4.08 -15.65
C GLY A 32 -10.63 -2.64 -16.16
N ALA A 33 -11.48 -1.79 -15.61
CA ALA A 33 -11.36 -0.34 -15.80
C ALA A 33 -10.03 0.19 -15.22
N ILE A 34 -9.62 1.38 -15.62
CA ILE A 34 -8.48 2.08 -15.02
C ILE A 34 -8.99 3.39 -14.40
N PRO A 35 -8.97 3.53 -13.06
CA PRO A 35 -8.55 2.55 -12.05
C PRO A 35 -9.49 1.36 -11.92
N ASN A 36 -8.94 0.18 -11.62
CA ASN A 36 -9.70 -1.05 -11.46
C ASN A 36 -10.29 -1.15 -10.03
N PRO A 37 -11.63 -1.20 -9.84
CA PRO A 37 -12.27 -1.20 -8.52
C PRO A 37 -11.92 -2.43 -7.66
N VAL A 38 -11.53 -3.56 -8.26
CA VAL A 38 -11.09 -4.76 -7.51
C VAL A 38 -9.60 -4.76 -7.19
N SER A 39 -8.87 -3.75 -7.66
CA SER A 39 -7.46 -3.55 -7.32
C SER A 39 -7.31 -3.18 -5.84
N SER A 40 -6.28 -3.72 -5.20
CA SER A 40 -5.92 -3.34 -3.83
C SER A 40 -5.52 -1.86 -3.70
N SER A 41 -5.26 -1.18 -4.81
CA SER A 41 -4.91 0.25 -4.84
C SER A 41 -6.14 1.15 -4.76
N VAL A 42 -7.34 0.66 -5.08
CA VAL A 42 -8.58 1.44 -5.02
C VAL A 42 -9.23 1.30 -3.65
N ASP A 43 -9.10 2.34 -2.84
CA ASP A 43 -9.58 2.39 -1.47
C ASP A 43 -9.81 3.84 -1.02
N ASP A 44 -10.50 4.05 0.11
CA ASP A 44 -10.70 5.39 0.67
C ASP A 44 -9.34 6.03 1.00
N HIS A 45 -8.50 5.32 1.74
CA HIS A 45 -7.21 5.84 2.20
C HIS A 45 -6.22 4.74 2.55
N ARG A 46 -4.92 5.13 2.64
CA ARG A 46 -3.79 4.31 3.06
C ARG A 46 -2.93 5.08 4.05
N ILE A 47 -2.24 4.36 4.90
CA ILE A 47 -1.27 4.93 5.85
C ILE A 47 0.03 5.26 5.13
N THR A 48 0.62 6.43 5.45
CA THR A 48 2.03 6.69 5.23
C THR A 48 2.70 7.06 6.55
N ARG A 49 3.95 6.59 6.75
CA ARG A 49 4.69 6.78 8.01
C ARG A 49 6.18 6.53 7.78
N HIS A 50 7.04 7.03 8.64
CA HIS A 50 8.48 6.79 8.58
C HIS A 50 8.91 5.47 9.22
N THR A 51 8.24 5.04 10.30
CA THR A 51 8.66 3.88 11.09
C THR A 51 8.38 2.54 10.43
N TYR A 52 9.34 1.66 10.46
CA TYR A 52 9.25 0.29 9.96
C TYR A 52 9.66 -0.78 11.00
N GLY A 53 10.28 -0.37 12.12
CA GLY A 53 10.68 -1.28 13.19
C GLY A 53 11.66 -2.36 12.71
N SER A 54 11.26 -3.63 12.78
CA SER A 54 12.09 -4.77 12.39
C SER A 54 12.39 -4.87 10.88
N LEU A 55 11.59 -4.23 10.03
CA LEU A 55 11.84 -4.16 8.59
C LEU A 55 12.85 -3.06 8.27
N THR A 56 14.06 -3.20 8.81
CA THR A 56 15.15 -2.25 8.66
C THR A 56 15.44 -1.90 7.20
N GLY A 57 15.84 -0.65 6.96
CA GLY A 57 16.13 -0.10 5.63
C GLY A 57 14.93 0.57 4.97
N TYR A 58 13.68 0.13 5.20
CA TYR A 58 12.52 0.83 4.64
C TYR A 58 12.31 2.21 5.25
N GLY A 59 12.64 2.41 6.53
CA GLY A 59 12.63 3.73 7.14
C GLY A 59 13.53 4.72 6.40
N ASP A 60 14.68 4.27 5.89
CA ASP A 60 15.60 5.08 5.09
C ASP A 60 15.04 5.41 3.70
N LEU A 61 14.18 4.58 3.14
CA LEU A 61 13.49 4.87 1.89
C LEU A 61 12.33 5.86 2.07
N MET A 62 11.78 6.01 3.27
CA MET A 62 10.60 6.84 3.48
C MET A 62 10.79 8.32 3.16
N PRO A 63 11.90 9.01 3.51
CA PRO A 63 12.14 10.37 3.05
C PRO A 63 12.12 10.50 1.53
N HIS A 64 12.68 9.52 0.83
CA HIS A 64 12.64 9.46 -0.64
C HIS A 64 11.23 9.17 -1.19
N ALA A 65 10.42 8.39 -0.45
CA ALA A 65 9.03 8.14 -0.81
C ALA A 65 8.18 9.41 -0.67
N PHE A 66 8.33 10.18 0.41
CA PHE A 66 7.67 11.48 0.56
C PHE A 66 8.09 12.43 -0.58
N ALA A 67 9.40 12.54 -0.86
CA ALA A 67 9.87 13.36 -1.97
C ALA A 67 9.36 12.89 -3.35
N ALA A 68 9.15 11.58 -3.55
CA ALA A 68 8.54 11.07 -4.78
C ALA A 68 7.06 11.46 -4.87
N TYR A 69 6.33 11.41 -3.75
CA TYR A 69 4.96 11.91 -3.69
C TYR A 69 4.89 13.43 -3.90
N ASP A 70 5.82 14.22 -3.36
CA ASP A 70 5.84 15.68 -3.59
C ASP A 70 6.00 16.01 -5.08
N ARG A 71 6.86 15.25 -5.81
CA ARG A 71 6.96 15.38 -7.27
C ARG A 71 5.66 14.98 -7.98
N LEU A 72 5.02 13.92 -7.50
CA LEU A 72 3.73 13.48 -8.04
C LEU A 72 2.65 14.56 -7.82
N TRP A 73 2.58 15.15 -6.63
CA TRP A 73 1.64 16.26 -6.35
C TRP A 73 1.87 17.47 -7.24
N ALA A 74 3.11 17.81 -7.51
CA ALA A 74 3.45 18.90 -8.42
C ALA A 74 2.95 18.62 -9.85
N ASP A 75 3.05 17.39 -10.33
CA ASP A 75 2.57 16.99 -11.67
C ASP A 75 1.04 16.90 -11.71
N LEU A 76 0.39 16.38 -10.66
CA LEU A 76 -1.07 16.28 -10.59
C LEU A 76 -1.78 17.63 -10.31
N GLY A 77 -1.04 18.64 -9.82
CA GLY A 77 -1.61 19.92 -9.41
C GLY A 77 -2.50 19.84 -8.14
N VAL A 78 -2.49 18.71 -7.44
CA VAL A 78 -3.28 18.47 -6.22
C VAL A 78 -2.56 17.54 -5.27
N THR A 79 -2.70 17.80 -3.96
CA THR A 79 -2.13 16.97 -2.90
C THR A 79 -3.20 16.07 -2.28
N HIS A 80 -2.97 14.77 -2.33
CA HIS A 80 -3.84 13.74 -1.72
C HIS A 80 -3.23 13.13 -0.45
N TYR A 81 -2.45 13.90 0.28
CA TYR A 81 -1.87 13.56 1.57
C TYR A 81 -2.44 14.46 2.66
N LEU A 82 -2.80 13.86 3.79
CA LEU A 82 -3.22 14.59 4.99
C LEU A 82 -2.31 14.21 6.16
N PRO A 83 -1.52 15.15 6.70
CA PRO A 83 -0.59 14.91 7.82
C PRO A 83 -1.35 14.89 9.15
N THR A 84 -1.95 13.75 9.48
CA THR A 84 -2.68 13.57 10.74
C THR A 84 -1.77 13.24 11.92
N GLY A 85 -0.51 12.93 11.68
CA GLY A 85 0.30 12.20 12.64
C GLY A 85 -0.15 10.75 12.81
N MET A 86 0.47 10.06 13.75
CA MET A 86 0.15 8.67 14.09
C MET A 86 0.32 8.43 15.58
N ALA A 87 -0.63 7.74 16.19
CA ALA A 87 -0.54 7.21 17.55
C ALA A 87 -0.23 5.71 17.48
N TYR A 88 0.78 5.30 18.22
CA TYR A 88 1.17 3.91 18.41
C TYR A 88 0.80 3.49 19.81
N ILE A 89 0.07 2.40 19.93
CA ILE A 89 -0.43 1.85 21.21
C ILE A 89 0.05 0.40 21.33
N ALA A 90 0.67 0.04 22.43
CA ALA A 90 1.02 -1.33 22.75
C ALA A 90 0.23 -1.83 23.96
N ARG A 91 -0.30 -3.04 23.86
CA ARG A 91 -1.04 -3.73 24.93
C ARG A 91 -0.27 -4.90 25.54
N THR A 92 0.90 -5.16 25.02
CA THR A 92 1.90 -6.08 25.56
C THR A 92 3.25 -5.40 25.50
N ASP A 93 4.20 -5.86 26.28
CA ASP A 93 5.58 -5.40 26.15
C ASP A 93 6.12 -5.85 24.79
N VAL A 94 6.46 -4.88 23.94
CA VAL A 94 6.92 -5.12 22.58
C VAL A 94 8.16 -4.29 22.30
N ASP A 95 9.24 -4.95 21.92
CA ASP A 95 10.51 -4.30 21.51
C ASP A 95 10.31 -3.32 20.32
N TRP A 96 9.22 -3.48 19.57
CA TRP A 96 8.92 -2.64 18.43
C TRP A 96 8.80 -1.14 18.77
N HIS A 97 8.24 -0.79 19.95
CA HIS A 97 8.12 0.62 20.36
C HIS A 97 9.50 1.26 20.56
N GLY A 98 10.44 0.54 21.18
CA GLY A 98 11.83 1.00 21.33
C GLY A 98 12.50 1.19 19.95
N ALA A 99 12.45 0.16 19.11
CA ALA A 99 13.02 0.23 17.77
C ALA A 99 12.39 1.34 16.90
N ALA A 100 11.09 1.57 17.02
CA ALA A 100 10.41 2.65 16.31
C ALA A 100 10.85 4.05 16.82
N ALA A 101 11.01 4.22 18.11
CA ALA A 101 11.50 5.48 18.71
C ALA A 101 12.95 5.79 18.27
N GLU A 102 13.84 4.80 18.32
CA GLU A 102 15.22 4.93 17.84
C GLU A 102 15.28 5.29 16.34
N GLU A 103 14.42 4.69 15.53
CA GLU A 103 14.33 5.02 14.10
C GLU A 103 13.84 6.46 13.88
N LEU A 104 12.85 6.92 14.65
CA LEU A 104 12.35 8.29 14.57
C LEU A 104 13.42 9.31 15.00
N ASP A 105 14.19 9.01 16.07
CA ASP A 105 15.31 9.84 16.50
C ASP A 105 16.38 9.97 15.42
N ARG A 106 16.77 8.84 14.83
CA ARG A 106 17.75 8.81 13.73
C ARG A 106 17.30 9.61 12.52
N LEU A 107 16.01 9.53 12.18
CA LEU A 107 15.39 10.27 11.07
C LEU A 107 15.03 11.73 11.46
N LYS A 108 15.25 12.14 12.71
CA LYS A 108 14.88 13.45 13.26
C LYS A 108 13.39 13.78 13.12
N ILE A 109 12.55 12.77 13.26
CA ILE A 109 11.10 12.92 13.26
C ILE A 109 10.61 13.13 14.69
N SER A 110 9.86 14.20 14.91
CA SER A 110 9.31 14.51 16.23
C SER A 110 8.38 13.40 16.72
N HIS A 111 8.60 12.94 17.94
CA HIS A 111 7.72 11.98 18.61
C HIS A 111 7.76 12.22 20.12
N ARG A 112 6.74 11.74 20.82
CA ARG A 112 6.67 11.83 22.29
C ARG A 112 5.81 10.72 22.88
N ALA A 113 6.13 10.29 24.07
CA ALA A 113 5.29 9.38 24.82
C ALA A 113 3.90 10.01 25.14
N LEU A 114 2.89 9.17 25.20
CA LEU A 114 1.54 9.51 25.63
C LEU A 114 1.27 8.86 26.99
N SER A 115 0.78 9.65 27.95
CA SER A 115 0.26 9.13 29.19
C SER A 115 -1.14 8.52 29.01
N LEU A 116 -1.54 7.60 29.88
CA LEU A 116 -2.92 7.05 29.88
C LEU A 116 -3.98 8.14 30.01
N GLY A 117 -3.71 9.22 30.76
CA GLY A 117 -4.61 10.36 30.88
C GLY A 117 -4.80 11.08 29.54
N GLU A 118 -3.72 11.35 28.81
CA GLU A 118 -3.79 11.96 27.47
C GLU A 118 -4.53 11.06 26.45
N ILE A 119 -4.32 9.74 26.54
CA ILE A 119 -5.05 8.81 25.68
C ILE A 119 -6.54 8.84 26.00
N ALA A 120 -6.92 8.80 27.30
CA ALA A 120 -8.31 8.85 27.73
C ALA A 120 -9.01 10.15 27.28
N GLU A 121 -8.31 11.27 27.34
CA GLU A 121 -8.84 12.57 26.94
C GLU A 121 -8.96 12.74 25.42
N ARG A 122 -7.91 12.38 24.69
CA ARG A 122 -7.81 12.65 23.24
C ARG A 122 -8.36 11.52 22.37
N LEU A 123 -8.32 10.29 22.85
CA LEU A 123 -8.76 9.08 22.15
C LEU A 123 -9.77 8.27 23.01
N PRO A 124 -10.86 8.91 23.50
CA PRO A 124 -11.84 8.24 24.34
C PRO A 124 -12.55 7.06 23.66
N MET A 125 -12.45 6.96 22.33
CA MET A 125 -12.97 5.87 21.53
C MET A 125 -12.06 4.64 21.52
N ILE A 126 -10.87 4.72 22.13
CA ILE A 126 -9.93 3.59 22.29
C ILE A 126 -10.05 3.05 23.71
N ARG A 127 -10.18 1.73 23.85
CA ARG A 127 -10.20 1.07 25.15
C ARG A 127 -8.87 1.26 25.86
N GLN A 128 -8.95 1.65 27.14
CA GLN A 128 -7.76 1.96 27.95
C GLN A 128 -7.15 0.70 28.59
N GLU A 129 -7.97 -0.35 28.74
CA GLU A 129 -7.56 -1.57 29.42
C GLU A 129 -6.39 -2.24 28.70
N GLY A 130 -5.37 -2.58 29.45
CA GLY A 130 -4.20 -3.31 28.96
C GLY A 130 -3.20 -2.46 28.15
N ILE A 131 -3.36 -1.15 28.05
CA ILE A 131 -2.33 -0.30 27.44
C ILE A 131 -1.09 -0.29 28.34
N VAL A 132 0.04 -0.76 27.79
CA VAL A 132 1.34 -0.79 28.46
C VAL A 132 2.16 0.45 28.11
N SER A 133 2.15 0.84 26.86
CA SER A 133 2.86 2.01 26.37
C SER A 133 2.17 2.63 25.16
N ALA A 134 2.36 3.93 24.97
CA ALA A 134 1.91 4.62 23.77
C ALA A 134 2.82 5.82 23.46
N PHE A 135 2.93 6.14 22.19
CA PHE A 135 3.58 7.38 21.73
C PHE A 135 2.90 7.90 20.48
N GLU A 136 3.06 9.18 20.23
CA GLU A 136 2.66 9.80 18.96
C GLU A 136 3.89 10.25 18.18
N ALA A 137 3.78 10.20 16.84
CA ALA A 137 4.83 10.64 15.93
C ALA A 137 4.30 11.56 14.84
N GLY A 138 5.08 12.58 14.51
CA GLY A 138 4.89 13.40 13.31
C GLY A 138 5.28 12.65 12.03
N GLY A 139 5.26 13.36 10.89
CA GLY A 139 5.70 12.79 9.61
C GLY A 139 4.91 11.58 9.14
N ALA A 140 3.70 11.41 9.63
CA ALA A 140 2.79 10.34 9.29
C ALA A 140 1.39 10.87 8.96
N GLY A 141 0.58 10.07 8.28
CA GLY A 141 -0.77 10.49 7.94
C GLY A 141 -1.46 9.56 6.95
N MET A 142 -2.40 10.13 6.22
CA MET A 142 -3.24 9.41 5.27
C MET A 142 -2.98 9.85 3.84
N LEU A 143 -2.93 8.88 2.93
CA LEU A 143 -2.99 9.05 1.49
C LEU A 143 -4.40 8.69 1.01
N PHE A 144 -5.09 9.56 0.28
CA PHE A 144 -6.41 9.28 -0.30
C PHE A 144 -6.26 8.40 -1.55
N ALA A 145 -6.16 7.11 -1.34
CA ALA A 145 -5.68 6.14 -2.31
C ALA A 145 -6.49 6.13 -3.62
N GLY A 146 -7.82 6.08 -3.53
CA GLY A 146 -8.68 6.09 -4.71
C GLY A 146 -8.53 7.37 -5.55
N ARG A 147 -8.35 8.53 -4.89
CA ARG A 147 -8.13 9.82 -5.57
C ARG A 147 -6.76 9.85 -6.26
N ILE A 148 -5.73 9.32 -5.59
CA ILE A 148 -4.37 9.24 -6.15
C ILE A 148 -4.37 8.45 -7.46
N VAL A 149 -4.92 7.24 -7.44
CA VAL A 149 -4.89 6.39 -8.64
C VAL A 149 -5.79 6.93 -9.75
N ALA A 150 -6.90 7.61 -9.42
CA ALA A 150 -7.77 8.23 -10.41
C ALA A 150 -7.11 9.44 -11.08
N ASP A 151 -6.52 10.34 -10.29
CA ASP A 151 -5.85 11.52 -10.84
C ASP A 151 -4.57 11.16 -11.60
N LEU A 152 -3.85 10.12 -11.14
CA LEU A 152 -2.67 9.62 -11.85
C LEU A 152 -3.05 8.96 -13.19
N ALA A 153 -4.13 8.19 -13.25
CA ALA A 153 -4.63 7.64 -14.51
C ALA A 153 -5.02 8.76 -15.50
N ARG A 154 -5.75 9.77 -15.01
CA ARG A 154 -6.10 10.93 -15.83
C ARG A 154 -4.86 11.68 -16.34
N TRP A 155 -3.87 11.93 -15.46
CA TRP A 155 -2.62 12.56 -15.84
C TRP A 155 -1.90 11.78 -16.94
N LEU A 156 -1.88 10.45 -16.86
CA LEU A 156 -1.26 9.59 -17.88
C LEU A 156 -1.96 9.70 -19.24
N GLU A 157 -3.30 9.75 -19.26
CA GLU A 157 -4.07 9.97 -20.49
C GLU A 157 -3.75 11.34 -21.12
N GLU A 158 -3.71 12.39 -20.31
CA GLU A 158 -3.36 13.76 -20.74
C GLU A 158 -1.93 13.87 -21.28
N HIS A 159 -1.03 12.94 -20.86
CA HIS A 159 0.36 12.88 -21.29
C HIS A 159 0.64 11.76 -22.32
N LEU A 160 -0.40 11.33 -23.04
CA LEU A 160 -0.32 10.43 -24.18
C LEU A 160 0.25 9.03 -23.85
N VAL A 161 0.07 8.56 -22.62
CA VAL A 161 0.32 7.16 -22.28
C VAL A 161 -0.84 6.32 -22.80
N GLU A 162 -0.54 5.23 -23.49
CA GLU A 162 -1.56 4.32 -24.02
C GLU A 162 -2.15 3.48 -22.90
N LEU A 163 -3.35 3.83 -22.41
CA LEU A 163 -4.09 3.04 -21.42
C LEU A 163 -5.01 2.05 -22.13
N HIS A 164 -4.87 0.77 -21.77
CA HIS A 164 -5.68 -0.34 -22.29
C HIS A 164 -6.54 -0.92 -21.16
N PRO A 165 -7.68 -0.29 -20.79
CA PRO A 165 -8.65 -0.88 -19.88
C PRO A 165 -9.33 -2.09 -20.52
N HIS A 166 -9.87 -2.99 -19.67
CA HIS A 166 -10.57 -4.21 -20.11
C HIS A 166 -9.72 -5.08 -21.05
N SER A 167 -8.41 -5.05 -20.86
CA SER A 167 -7.43 -5.76 -21.67
C SER A 167 -6.69 -6.78 -20.81
N ARG A 168 -7.30 -7.97 -20.70
CA ARG A 168 -6.69 -9.07 -19.93
C ARG A 168 -5.46 -9.57 -20.66
N VAL A 169 -4.33 -9.55 -19.98
CA VAL A 169 -3.10 -10.17 -20.45
C VAL A 169 -3.13 -11.65 -20.10
N GLU A 170 -3.01 -12.50 -21.12
CA GLU A 170 -3.00 -13.96 -20.98
C GLU A 170 -1.58 -14.52 -20.96
N GLN A 171 -0.64 -13.85 -21.59
CA GLN A 171 0.74 -14.29 -21.73
C GLN A 171 1.70 -13.11 -21.72
N VAL A 172 2.84 -13.30 -21.09
CA VAL A 172 4.01 -12.42 -21.16
C VAL A 172 5.22 -13.26 -21.57
N ASP A 173 5.94 -12.81 -22.59
CA ASP A 173 7.22 -13.37 -22.99
C ASP A 173 8.33 -12.35 -22.70
N PRO A 174 9.02 -12.46 -21.57
CA PRO A 174 10.05 -11.50 -21.17
C PRO A 174 11.38 -11.68 -21.94
N ASP A 175 11.57 -12.77 -22.66
CA ASP A 175 12.74 -12.99 -23.48
C ASP A 175 12.59 -12.36 -24.87
N ALA A 176 11.41 -12.52 -25.47
CA ALA A 176 11.10 -11.97 -26.79
C ALA A 176 10.52 -10.55 -26.74
N GLY A 177 10.23 -10.01 -25.55
CA GLY A 177 9.75 -8.63 -25.40
C GLY A 177 8.33 -8.41 -25.92
N TYR A 178 7.36 -9.26 -25.58
CA TYR A 178 5.96 -9.05 -25.94
C TYR A 178 5.00 -9.54 -24.86
N LEU A 179 3.76 -9.10 -24.96
CA LEU A 179 2.62 -9.68 -24.25
C LEU A 179 1.46 -9.98 -25.22
N ILE A 180 0.53 -10.85 -24.80
CA ILE A 180 -0.73 -11.09 -25.49
C ILE A 180 -1.85 -10.59 -24.55
N ALA A 181 -2.67 -9.65 -25.06
CA ALA A 181 -3.83 -9.13 -24.37
C ALA A 181 -5.08 -9.29 -25.23
N ASN A 182 -6.13 -9.95 -24.71
CA ASN A 182 -7.35 -10.26 -25.44
C ASN A 182 -7.07 -10.94 -26.81
N GLY A 183 -6.08 -11.85 -26.85
CA GLY A 183 -5.66 -12.56 -28.06
C GLY A 183 -4.81 -11.73 -29.04
N VAL A 184 -4.50 -10.46 -28.74
CA VAL A 184 -3.68 -9.58 -29.60
C VAL A 184 -2.27 -9.48 -29.02
N ARG A 185 -1.26 -9.66 -29.89
CA ARG A 185 0.15 -9.49 -29.54
C ARG A 185 0.54 -8.01 -29.53
N HIS A 186 1.24 -7.60 -28.48
CA HIS A 186 1.82 -6.27 -28.29
C HIS A 186 3.32 -6.41 -28.05
N ASP A 187 4.13 -5.93 -28.99
CA ASP A 187 5.59 -5.92 -28.88
C ASP A 187 6.06 -4.69 -28.10
N ALA A 188 7.11 -4.86 -27.28
CA ALA A 188 7.76 -3.82 -26.51
C ALA A 188 9.25 -4.12 -26.33
N ASP A 189 10.06 -3.11 -26.09
CA ASP A 189 11.48 -3.28 -25.75
C ASP A 189 11.65 -3.85 -24.34
N VAL A 190 10.70 -3.53 -23.43
CA VAL A 190 10.66 -4.04 -22.04
C VAL A 190 9.22 -4.33 -21.65
N VAL A 191 8.99 -5.46 -20.97
CA VAL A 191 7.69 -5.80 -20.38
C VAL A 191 7.81 -5.84 -18.86
N VAL A 192 6.87 -5.18 -18.15
CA VAL A 192 6.86 -5.15 -16.68
C VAL A 192 5.57 -5.74 -16.14
N ILE A 193 5.69 -6.76 -15.29
CA ILE A 193 4.55 -7.39 -14.63
C ILE A 193 4.33 -6.73 -13.27
N ALA A 194 3.31 -5.87 -13.16
CA ALA A 194 2.88 -5.18 -11.95
C ALA A 194 1.46 -5.62 -11.52
N ALA A 195 1.12 -6.88 -11.77
CA ALA A 195 -0.23 -7.43 -11.75
C ALA A 195 -0.77 -7.78 -10.34
N GLY A 196 -0.10 -7.33 -9.25
CA GLY A 196 -0.56 -7.57 -7.87
C GLY A 196 -0.84 -9.05 -7.61
N ALA A 197 -2.03 -9.37 -7.13
CA ALA A 197 -2.41 -10.74 -6.78
C ALA A 197 -2.52 -11.71 -7.98
N TRP A 198 -2.54 -11.20 -9.20
CA TRP A 198 -2.55 -12.02 -10.43
C TRP A 198 -1.16 -12.33 -10.96
N LEU A 199 -0.08 -11.89 -10.26
CA LEU A 199 1.30 -12.09 -10.71
C LEU A 199 1.61 -13.56 -11.03
N GLN A 200 1.17 -14.50 -10.19
CA GLN A 200 1.48 -15.93 -10.38
C GLN A 200 0.87 -16.53 -11.66
N GLU A 201 -0.23 -15.97 -12.16
CA GLU A 201 -0.86 -16.40 -13.41
C GLU A 201 0.02 -16.05 -14.62
N LEU A 202 0.72 -14.91 -14.55
CA LEU A 202 1.56 -14.39 -15.63
C LEU A 202 3.03 -14.78 -15.51
N HIS A 203 3.48 -15.08 -14.29
CA HIS A 203 4.85 -15.48 -13.98
C HIS A 203 4.86 -16.62 -12.95
N PRO A 204 4.56 -17.87 -13.38
CA PRO A 204 4.47 -19.02 -12.48
C PRO A 204 5.74 -19.31 -11.67
N ALA A 205 6.92 -18.89 -12.15
CA ALA A 205 8.18 -19.03 -11.42
C ALA A 205 8.22 -18.24 -10.09
N ALA A 206 7.32 -17.24 -9.91
CA ALA A 206 7.16 -16.53 -8.66
C ALA A 206 6.30 -17.28 -7.64
N ALA A 207 5.62 -18.36 -8.03
CA ALA A 207 4.74 -19.13 -7.14
C ALA A 207 5.51 -19.67 -5.92
N GLY A 208 4.89 -19.60 -4.75
CA GLY A 208 5.50 -19.97 -3.47
C GLY A 208 6.38 -18.88 -2.85
N ARG A 209 7.05 -18.05 -3.63
CA ARG A 209 7.84 -16.92 -3.13
C ARG A 209 7.04 -15.64 -2.96
N ILE A 210 6.13 -15.35 -3.87
CA ILE A 210 5.21 -14.21 -3.82
C ILE A 210 3.81 -14.77 -3.75
N VAL A 211 3.19 -14.71 -2.58
CA VAL A 211 1.92 -15.39 -2.31
C VAL A 211 0.79 -14.37 -2.17
N PRO A 212 -0.35 -14.55 -2.85
CA PRO A 212 -1.55 -13.76 -2.55
C PRO A 212 -1.99 -13.97 -1.10
N SER A 213 -2.44 -12.90 -0.47
CA SER A 213 -2.93 -12.92 0.90
C SER A 213 -4.23 -12.13 0.98
N ARG A 214 -5.31 -12.85 1.20
CA ARG A 214 -6.66 -12.29 1.33
C ARG A 214 -6.73 -11.46 2.62
N GLN A 215 -7.16 -10.21 2.52
CA GLN A 215 -7.26 -9.26 3.61
C GLN A 215 -8.68 -8.74 3.73
N THR A 216 -9.14 -8.56 4.96
CA THR A 216 -10.48 -8.06 5.25
C THR A 216 -10.40 -6.76 6.02
N LEU A 217 -11.21 -5.79 5.62
CA LEU A 217 -11.30 -4.46 6.21
C LEU A 217 -12.74 -4.20 6.62
N LEU A 218 -12.94 -3.52 7.75
CA LEU A 218 -14.23 -2.96 8.14
C LEU A 218 -14.24 -1.45 7.90
N TYR A 219 -15.29 -0.98 7.25
CA TYR A 219 -15.66 0.42 7.21
C TYR A 219 -16.81 0.65 8.17
N LEU A 220 -16.63 1.59 9.08
CA LEU A 220 -17.51 1.81 10.20
C LEU A 220 -18.04 3.26 10.20
N LYS A 221 -19.25 3.43 10.71
CA LYS A 221 -19.77 4.73 11.13
C LYS A 221 -19.67 4.77 12.66
N PRO A 222 -18.89 5.69 13.20
CA PRO A 222 -18.76 5.83 14.65
C PRO A 222 -20.04 6.36 15.30
N PRO A 223 -20.30 6.03 16.57
CA PRO A 223 -21.40 6.63 17.32
C PRO A 223 -21.20 8.13 17.51
N ALA A 224 -22.29 8.87 17.62
CA ALA A 224 -22.27 10.33 17.72
C ALA A 224 -21.42 10.84 18.91
N ALA A 225 -21.37 10.09 20.00
CA ALA A 225 -20.57 10.41 21.19
C ALA A 225 -19.07 10.54 20.87
N PHE A 226 -18.56 9.81 19.89
CA PHE A 226 -17.15 9.84 19.48
C PHE A 226 -16.88 10.63 18.20
N ALA A 227 -17.90 11.27 17.60
CA ALA A 227 -17.74 11.95 16.32
C ALA A 227 -16.64 13.03 16.34
N ASN A 228 -16.60 13.86 17.38
CA ASN A 228 -15.58 14.90 17.53
C ASN A 228 -14.18 14.32 17.79
N ALA A 229 -14.08 13.28 18.59
CA ALA A 229 -12.80 12.60 18.86
C ALA A 229 -12.24 11.98 17.57
N TRP A 230 -13.08 11.27 16.80
CA TRP A 230 -12.69 10.74 15.50
C TRP A 230 -12.33 11.83 14.49
N ALA A 231 -13.04 12.96 14.50
CA ALA A 231 -12.72 14.09 13.62
C ALA A 231 -11.33 14.69 13.88
N ASN A 232 -10.74 14.51 15.05
CA ASN A 232 -9.43 15.04 15.43
C ASN A 232 -8.36 13.95 15.65
N ALA A 233 -8.72 12.67 15.57
CA ALA A 233 -7.80 11.58 15.81
C ALA A 233 -6.69 11.51 14.76
N PRO A 234 -5.46 11.13 15.14
CA PRO A 234 -4.43 10.71 14.20
C PRO A 234 -4.78 9.34 13.60
N VAL A 235 -3.99 8.85 12.67
CA VAL A 235 -3.95 7.42 12.36
C VAL A 235 -3.51 6.67 13.61
N ILE A 236 -4.11 5.51 13.88
CA ILE A 236 -3.78 4.71 15.07
C ILE A 236 -3.27 3.34 14.61
N VAL A 237 -2.17 2.89 15.22
CA VAL A 237 -1.71 1.51 15.17
C VAL A 237 -1.75 0.97 16.59
N ASP A 238 -2.59 -0.02 16.82
CA ASP A 238 -2.71 -0.70 18.10
C ASP A 238 -2.13 -2.11 17.97
N GLN A 239 -1.06 -2.36 18.70
CA GLN A 239 -0.40 -3.65 18.77
C GLN A 239 -0.99 -4.44 19.93
N GLY A 240 -2.25 -4.88 19.77
CA GLY A 240 -2.98 -5.64 20.75
C GLY A 240 -2.33 -6.99 21.10
N SER A 241 -2.76 -7.59 22.20
CA SER A 241 -2.39 -8.96 22.57
C SER A 241 -3.00 -9.95 21.57
N GLY A 242 -2.24 -10.37 20.57
CA GLY A 242 -2.62 -11.40 19.60
C GLY A 242 -2.86 -10.89 18.18
N HIS A 243 -3.66 -9.88 17.96
CA HIS A 243 -3.92 -9.32 16.63
C HIS A 243 -3.86 -7.80 16.69
N GLY A 244 -2.77 -7.22 16.22
CA GLY A 244 -2.66 -5.78 16.04
C GLY A 244 -3.61 -5.27 14.96
N ALA A 245 -4.04 -4.03 15.09
CA ALA A 245 -4.87 -3.38 14.09
C ALA A 245 -4.36 -1.98 13.74
N TYR A 246 -4.68 -1.55 12.54
CA TYR A 246 -4.50 -0.17 12.13
C TYR A 246 -5.86 0.47 11.87
N ILE A 247 -5.98 1.73 12.27
CA ILE A 247 -7.24 2.46 12.20
C ILE A 247 -6.98 3.80 11.51
N LEU A 248 -7.76 4.10 10.48
CA LEU A 248 -7.72 5.37 9.79
C LEU A 248 -9.03 6.12 10.07
N PRO A 249 -8.94 7.30 10.70
CA PRO A 249 -10.11 8.09 11.03
C PRO A 249 -10.81 8.62 9.76
N PRO A 250 -12.11 8.94 9.83
CA PRO A 250 -12.82 9.54 8.72
C PRO A 250 -12.31 10.97 8.47
N ARG A 251 -11.95 11.29 7.23
CA ARG A 251 -11.47 12.61 6.80
C ARG A 251 -11.90 12.90 5.38
N ASN A 252 -12.29 14.13 5.10
CA ASN A 252 -12.57 14.63 3.76
C ASN A 252 -13.51 13.70 2.95
N GLY A 253 -14.56 13.18 3.60
CA GLY A 253 -15.55 12.30 2.98
C GLY A 253 -15.18 10.82 2.96
N THR A 254 -14.06 10.40 3.57
CA THR A 254 -13.74 8.98 3.77
C THR A 254 -14.41 8.43 5.02
N ARG A 255 -14.52 7.11 5.11
CA ARG A 255 -15.11 6.39 6.24
C ARG A 255 -14.06 6.06 7.29
N LEU A 256 -14.47 5.77 8.52
CA LEU A 256 -13.60 5.13 9.51
C LEU A 256 -13.26 3.72 9.02
N LYS A 257 -11.98 3.41 8.96
CA LYS A 257 -11.50 2.10 8.50
C LYS A 257 -10.67 1.42 9.57
N ILE A 258 -10.88 0.12 9.76
CA ILE A 258 -10.03 -0.75 10.56
C ILE A 258 -9.65 -1.99 9.77
N GLY A 259 -8.40 -2.42 9.91
CA GLY A 259 -7.88 -3.69 9.39
C GLY A 259 -6.88 -4.26 10.38
N ASP A 260 -6.72 -5.57 10.36
CA ASP A 260 -5.70 -6.26 11.13
C ASP A 260 -4.37 -6.36 10.37
N HIS A 261 -3.33 -6.86 11.05
CA HIS A 261 -2.00 -7.08 10.48
C HIS A 261 -1.73 -8.56 10.14
N THR A 262 -2.77 -9.38 10.05
CA THR A 262 -2.62 -10.82 9.80
C THR A 262 -2.53 -11.09 8.30
N PHE A 263 -1.46 -11.77 7.87
CA PHE A 263 -1.36 -12.29 6.51
C PHE A 263 -1.96 -13.69 6.45
N THR A 264 -3.08 -13.83 5.75
CA THR A 264 -3.73 -15.14 5.59
C THR A 264 -2.95 -16.08 4.69
N ARG A 265 -2.21 -15.53 3.70
CA ARG A 265 -1.45 -16.26 2.66
C ARG A 265 -2.32 -17.26 1.88
N ILE A 266 -3.61 -16.98 1.75
CA ILE A 266 -4.57 -17.80 1.00
C ILE A 266 -5.25 -16.98 -0.09
N GLY A 267 -5.81 -17.69 -1.07
CA GLY A 267 -6.58 -17.14 -2.17
C GLY A 267 -5.75 -16.85 -3.42
N THR A 268 -6.44 -16.35 -4.42
CA THR A 268 -5.90 -15.97 -5.74
C THR A 268 -6.41 -14.61 -6.17
N GLY A 269 -5.77 -14.01 -7.16
CA GLY A 269 -6.25 -12.76 -7.75
C GLY A 269 -7.67 -12.86 -8.32
N GLY A 270 -8.03 -14.03 -8.87
CA GLY A 270 -9.32 -14.29 -9.48
C GLY A 270 -10.49 -14.57 -8.53
N ASP A 271 -10.23 -14.75 -7.22
CA ASP A 271 -11.29 -14.99 -6.25
C ASP A 271 -12.24 -13.79 -6.16
N ASP A 272 -13.48 -14.06 -5.74
CA ASP A 272 -14.42 -12.99 -5.47
C ASP A 272 -13.98 -12.09 -4.30
N ARG A 273 -14.63 -10.96 -4.17
CA ARG A 273 -14.38 -9.98 -3.11
C ARG A 273 -15.50 -9.97 -2.07
N ILE A 274 -16.26 -11.08 -1.96
CA ILE A 274 -17.33 -11.24 -0.98
C ILE A 274 -16.71 -11.75 0.32
N ALA A 275 -16.88 -10.99 1.40
CA ALA A 275 -16.37 -11.38 2.71
C ALA A 275 -17.24 -12.49 3.32
N THR A 276 -16.61 -13.57 3.74
CA THR A 276 -17.24 -14.64 4.50
C THR A 276 -17.23 -14.33 6.00
N ALA A 277 -18.01 -15.04 6.80
CA ALA A 277 -17.96 -14.92 8.26
C ALA A 277 -16.57 -15.24 8.82
N ALA A 278 -15.83 -16.16 8.19
CA ALA A 278 -14.45 -16.49 8.58
C ALA A 278 -13.47 -15.35 8.25
N ASP A 279 -13.68 -14.61 7.16
CA ASP A 279 -12.88 -13.43 6.82
C ASP A 279 -13.12 -12.28 7.81
N ILE A 280 -14.38 -12.13 8.28
CA ILE A 280 -14.79 -11.01 9.15
C ILE A 280 -14.35 -11.21 10.59
N ALA A 281 -14.37 -12.43 11.10
CA ALA A 281 -14.18 -12.73 12.51
C ALA A 281 -12.86 -12.17 13.08
N PRO A 282 -11.68 -12.31 12.45
CA PRO A 282 -10.42 -11.79 13.00
C PRO A 282 -10.43 -10.26 13.16
N VAL A 283 -10.80 -9.52 12.10
CA VAL A 283 -10.81 -8.06 12.12
C VAL A 283 -11.88 -7.51 13.08
N ARG A 284 -13.02 -8.21 13.19
CA ARG A 284 -14.06 -7.87 14.18
C ARG A 284 -13.57 -8.06 15.59
N THR A 285 -12.92 -9.19 15.90
CA THR A 285 -12.33 -9.47 17.22
C THR A 285 -11.28 -8.39 17.57
N ALA A 286 -10.43 -8.01 16.64
CA ALA A 286 -9.47 -6.93 16.83
C ALA A 286 -10.19 -5.60 17.15
N ALA A 287 -11.23 -5.25 16.38
CA ALA A 287 -12.02 -4.04 16.60
C ALA A 287 -12.70 -4.03 17.96
N GLU A 288 -13.31 -5.14 18.40
CA GLU A 288 -13.94 -5.32 19.71
C GLU A 288 -12.93 -5.16 20.87
N GLY A 289 -11.70 -5.61 20.67
CA GLY A 289 -10.62 -5.48 21.66
C GLY A 289 -10.06 -4.05 21.77
N ILE A 290 -10.17 -3.26 20.73
CA ILE A 290 -9.53 -1.93 20.65
C ILE A 290 -10.53 -0.79 20.81
N LEU A 291 -11.71 -0.87 20.17
CA LEU A 291 -12.68 0.22 20.16
C LEU A 291 -13.60 0.17 21.40
N ALA A 292 -13.68 1.29 22.10
CA ALA A 292 -14.66 1.47 23.17
C ALA A 292 -16.08 1.49 22.58
N GLN A 293 -17.02 0.81 23.25
CA GLN A 293 -18.43 0.76 22.83
C GLN A 293 -18.59 0.25 21.38
N PHE A 294 -17.80 -0.75 20.97
CA PHE A 294 -17.83 -1.24 19.59
C PHE A 294 -19.22 -1.65 19.11
N GLY A 295 -20.09 -2.13 20.00
CA GLY A 295 -21.48 -2.49 19.69
C GLY A 295 -22.34 -1.32 19.14
N ASP A 296 -21.92 -0.08 19.38
CA ASP A 296 -22.62 1.13 18.90
C ASP A 296 -22.12 1.61 17.53
N TYR A 297 -21.08 0.96 16.96
CA TYR A 297 -20.60 1.26 15.61
C TYR A 297 -21.45 0.53 14.57
N GLU A 298 -21.90 1.25 13.56
CA GLU A 298 -22.57 0.69 12.39
C GLU A 298 -21.51 0.19 11.37
N THR A 299 -21.57 -1.08 10.97
CA THR A 299 -20.73 -1.58 9.87
C THR A 299 -21.34 -1.13 8.55
N LEU A 300 -20.63 -0.25 7.82
CA LEU A 300 -21.06 0.28 6.53
C LEU A 300 -20.69 -0.66 5.39
N GLU A 301 -19.51 -1.29 5.47
CA GLU A 301 -19.00 -2.21 4.46
C GLU A 301 -17.97 -3.14 5.09
N THR A 302 -17.94 -4.37 4.61
CA THR A 302 -16.81 -5.29 4.78
C THR A 302 -16.15 -5.48 3.44
N LYS A 303 -14.91 -5.03 3.31
CA LYS A 303 -14.16 -5.06 2.05
C LYS A 303 -13.08 -6.13 2.08
N VAL A 304 -13.03 -6.94 1.03
CA VAL A 304 -11.93 -7.87 0.77
C VAL A 304 -10.97 -7.29 -0.26
N CYS A 305 -9.70 -7.35 0.03
CA CYS A 305 -8.63 -7.05 -0.92
C CYS A 305 -7.50 -8.09 -0.82
N TYR A 306 -6.51 -8.01 -1.69
CA TYR A 306 -5.38 -8.93 -1.69
C TYR A 306 -4.07 -8.17 -1.56
N TYR A 307 -3.20 -8.64 -0.66
CA TYR A 307 -1.77 -8.32 -0.73
C TYR A 307 -1.06 -9.40 -1.54
N THR A 308 0.13 -9.10 -1.99
CA THR A 308 1.14 -10.09 -2.38
C THR A 308 2.24 -10.03 -1.34
N VAL A 309 2.52 -11.15 -0.69
CA VAL A 309 3.44 -11.22 0.44
C VAL A 309 4.59 -12.17 0.15
N THR A 310 5.77 -11.83 0.68
CA THR A 310 6.94 -12.67 0.77
C THR A 310 7.12 -13.12 2.22
N ASP A 311 7.99 -14.10 2.48
CA ASP A 311 8.23 -14.60 3.84
C ASP A 311 8.86 -13.55 4.74
N ASP A 312 9.70 -12.69 4.18
CA ASP A 312 10.38 -11.59 4.87
C ASP A 312 9.72 -10.23 4.69
N GLU A 313 8.52 -10.18 4.10
CA GLU A 313 7.73 -8.98 3.83
C GLU A 313 8.43 -7.93 2.94
N ARG A 314 9.48 -8.32 2.23
CA ARG A 314 10.25 -7.42 1.38
C ARG A 314 9.74 -7.43 -0.06
N PHE A 315 9.91 -6.29 -0.72
CA PHE A 315 9.51 -6.14 -2.12
C PHE A 315 10.36 -7.00 -3.05
N VAL A 316 9.74 -7.48 -4.11
CA VAL A 316 10.39 -8.17 -5.20
C VAL A 316 10.31 -7.31 -6.45
N VAL A 317 11.42 -6.69 -6.80
CA VAL A 317 11.58 -5.95 -8.06
C VAL A 317 12.83 -6.50 -8.73
N GLU A 318 12.65 -7.29 -9.77
CA GLU A 318 13.75 -8.03 -10.35
C GLU A 318 13.59 -8.23 -11.86
N PRO A 319 14.70 -8.32 -12.61
CA PRO A 319 14.66 -8.67 -14.02
C PRO A 319 14.21 -10.13 -14.20
N ILE A 320 13.49 -10.37 -15.27
CA ILE A 320 13.08 -11.69 -15.73
C ILE A 320 13.33 -11.80 -17.23
N GLY A 321 13.91 -12.93 -17.68
CA GLY A 321 14.30 -13.08 -19.09
C GLY A 321 15.25 -11.98 -19.58
N GLY A 322 15.26 -11.78 -20.90
CA GLY A 322 16.12 -10.78 -21.53
C GLY A 322 15.59 -9.36 -21.54
N ALA A 323 14.25 -9.18 -21.48
CA ALA A 323 13.59 -7.89 -21.63
C ALA A 323 12.40 -7.69 -20.67
N GLY A 324 12.38 -8.39 -19.54
CA GLY A 324 11.26 -8.31 -18.59
C GLY A 324 11.65 -7.93 -17.18
N TRP A 325 10.63 -7.46 -16.42
CA TRP A 325 10.72 -7.17 -15.00
C TRP A 325 9.47 -7.62 -14.25
N VAL A 326 9.66 -8.08 -13.03
CA VAL A 326 8.60 -8.16 -12.03
C VAL A 326 8.66 -6.92 -11.15
N LEU A 327 7.52 -6.28 -10.93
CA LEU A 327 7.32 -5.21 -9.95
C LEU A 327 6.22 -5.63 -8.98
N SER A 328 6.61 -6.30 -7.91
CA SER A 328 5.71 -6.72 -6.83
C SER A 328 6.20 -6.06 -5.53
N ALA A 329 5.46 -5.10 -5.08
CA ALA A 329 5.90 -4.25 -3.99
C ALA A 329 4.85 -4.16 -2.88
N CYS A 330 4.01 -5.17 -2.72
CA CYS A 330 2.89 -5.04 -1.80
C CYS A 330 3.30 -5.32 -0.35
N SER A 331 3.37 -6.57 0.08
CA SER A 331 3.50 -7.00 1.48
C SER A 331 2.75 -6.10 2.48
N GLY A 332 1.56 -5.59 2.08
CA GLY A 332 0.73 -4.68 2.87
C GLY A 332 1.22 -3.23 2.98
N HIS A 333 2.43 -2.89 2.50
CA HIS A 333 3.00 -1.54 2.63
C HIS A 333 3.42 -0.89 1.31
N GLY A 334 3.10 -1.48 0.15
CA GLY A 334 3.53 -1.02 -1.16
C GLY A 334 2.98 0.33 -1.59
N PHE A 335 1.79 0.73 -1.13
CA PHE A 335 1.17 1.98 -1.60
C PHE A 335 2.03 3.21 -1.27
N LYS A 336 2.52 3.33 -0.04
CA LYS A 336 3.32 4.47 0.41
C LYS A 336 4.71 4.54 -0.25
N LEU A 337 5.21 3.43 -0.79
CA LEU A 337 6.51 3.33 -1.46
C LEU A 337 6.38 3.22 -3.00
N GLY A 338 5.15 3.10 -3.53
CA GLY A 338 4.91 2.90 -4.97
C GLY A 338 5.67 3.87 -5.87
N PRO A 339 5.54 5.21 -5.70
CA PRO A 339 6.22 6.18 -6.57
C PRO A 339 7.75 6.14 -6.49
N VAL A 340 8.35 5.90 -5.32
CA VAL A 340 9.82 5.84 -5.19
C VAL A 340 10.37 4.57 -5.81
N ILE A 341 9.75 3.42 -5.56
CA ILE A 341 10.18 2.13 -6.14
C ILE A 341 10.03 2.17 -7.68
N ALA A 342 8.91 2.68 -8.16
CA ALA A 342 8.67 2.86 -9.59
C ALA A 342 9.70 3.79 -10.24
N SER A 343 10.08 4.89 -9.58
CA SER A 343 11.10 5.81 -10.09
C SER A 343 12.46 5.13 -10.19
N GLY A 344 12.87 4.34 -9.17
CA GLY A 344 14.13 3.61 -9.20
C GLY A 344 14.16 2.53 -10.30
N LEU A 345 13.04 1.83 -10.52
CA LEU A 345 12.93 0.86 -11.62
C LEU A 345 12.98 1.58 -12.98
N ALA A 346 12.30 2.74 -13.11
CA ALA A 346 12.36 3.53 -14.34
C ALA A 346 13.79 3.99 -14.67
N ASP A 347 14.57 4.40 -13.64
CA ASP A 347 15.99 4.74 -13.82
C ASP A 347 16.81 3.54 -14.34
N ALA A 348 16.53 2.34 -13.84
CA ALA A 348 17.20 1.13 -14.31
C ALA A 348 16.80 0.78 -15.76
N ILE A 349 15.52 0.89 -16.11
CA ILE A 349 15.02 0.61 -17.45
C ILE A 349 15.67 1.55 -18.50
N VAL A 350 15.87 2.83 -18.16
CA VAL A 350 16.53 3.79 -19.07
C VAL A 350 18.05 3.79 -18.95
N GLY A 351 18.64 2.92 -18.14
CA GLY A 351 20.10 2.80 -17.98
C GLY A 351 20.74 3.89 -17.11
N ALA A 352 19.95 4.70 -16.41
CA ALA A 352 20.44 5.73 -15.48
C ALA A 352 20.88 5.14 -14.12
N ARG A 353 20.52 3.89 -13.86
CA ARG A 353 20.91 3.12 -12.68
C ARG A 353 21.26 1.68 -13.07
N PRO A 354 22.27 1.03 -12.45
CA PRO A 354 22.55 -0.37 -12.74
C PRO A 354 21.38 -1.28 -12.39
N ALA A 355 20.89 -2.06 -13.34
CA ALA A 355 19.75 -2.95 -13.16
C ALA A 355 19.96 -3.97 -12.02
N GLY A 356 21.20 -4.45 -11.84
CA GLY A 356 21.55 -5.41 -10.79
C GLY A 356 21.44 -4.88 -9.36
N GLU A 357 21.35 -3.57 -9.16
CA GLU A 357 21.15 -2.96 -7.81
C GLU A 357 19.68 -2.95 -7.37
N ILE A 358 18.75 -2.99 -8.33
CA ILE A 358 17.33 -2.81 -8.06
C ILE A 358 16.77 -3.84 -7.09
N PRO A 359 17.05 -5.16 -7.20
CA PRO A 359 16.48 -6.14 -6.30
C PRO A 359 16.83 -5.90 -4.82
N ALA A 360 18.11 -5.62 -4.53
CA ALA A 360 18.56 -5.36 -3.16
C ALA A 360 18.02 -4.03 -2.63
N TRP A 361 18.07 -2.98 -3.44
CA TRP A 361 17.56 -1.67 -3.08
C TRP A 361 16.05 -1.66 -2.83
N ALA A 362 15.24 -2.26 -3.70
CA ALA A 362 13.79 -2.31 -3.53
C ALA A 362 13.40 -3.15 -2.30
N ALA A 363 14.17 -4.18 -1.99
CA ALA A 363 14.02 -4.97 -0.78
C ALA A 363 14.59 -4.28 0.47
N ALA A 364 15.10 -3.04 0.36
CA ALA A 364 15.73 -2.30 1.45
C ALA A 364 16.86 -3.10 2.15
N ARG A 365 17.70 -3.78 1.35
CA ARG A 365 18.83 -4.61 1.81
C ARG A 365 20.19 -4.01 1.42
N GLY A 366 20.18 -2.76 0.93
CA GLY A 366 21.38 -2.05 0.48
C GLY A 366 21.96 -1.16 1.57
#